data_77a0ced21a1bf160508b6664adf665cc
#
_entry.id   77a0ced21a1bf160508b6664adf665cc
#
_cell.length_a   1.000
_cell.length_b   1.000
_cell.length_c   1.000
_cell.angle_alpha   90.00
_cell.angle_beta   90.00
_cell.angle_gamma   90.00
#
_symmetry.space_group_name_H-M   'P 1'
#
loop_
_entity.id
_entity.type
_entity.pdbx_description
1 polymer ?
#
loop_
_entity_poly.entity_id
_entity_poly.type
_entity_poly.pdbx_seq_one_letter_code
_entity_poly.pdbx_strand_id
1 'polypeptide(L)'
;LPYQDEKTRYHLTSHRAENDTVATDEIVIGDNDTLAAIVARSVHADMLILLSDIDGLYTADPHTHPEAALLHHVARVDDHIREIAGISSSTQGTGGMVTKLHAADICLGCGCKMVIANGNNPGNLYDILEGKTVGTTFSEERL
;
A
#
# COMPACT_ATOMS: atom_id res chain seq x y z
N LEU A 1 10.99 8.57 -15.81
CA LEU A 1 10.40 8.65 -17.15
C LEU A 1 9.16 9.50 -17.10
N PRO A 2 9.16 10.65 -17.75
CA PRO A 2 7.93 11.39 -17.85
C PRO A 2 7.01 10.73 -18.88
N TYR A 3 5.89 10.25 -18.43
CA TYR A 3 4.78 9.96 -19.32
C TYR A 3 4.08 11.28 -19.59
N GLN A 4 4.12 11.72 -20.82
CA GLN A 4 3.43 12.94 -21.24
C GLN A 4 2.23 12.58 -22.10
N ASP A 5 1.07 12.63 -21.51
CA ASP A 5 -0.15 12.90 -22.24
C ASP A 5 -0.39 14.41 -22.14
N GLU A 6 -0.86 15.04 -23.20
CA GLU A 6 -1.14 16.49 -23.23
C GLU A 6 -2.08 16.95 -22.10
N LYS A 7 -2.81 16.03 -21.49
CA LYS A 7 -3.81 16.32 -20.45
C LYS A 7 -3.40 15.90 -19.04
N THR A 8 -2.42 15.03 -18.88
CA THR A 8 -2.05 14.53 -17.56
C THR A 8 -0.54 14.32 -17.47
N ARG A 9 0.08 15.09 -16.62
CA ARG A 9 1.51 14.94 -16.36
C ARG A 9 1.70 14.19 -15.04
N TYR A 10 2.25 12.99 -15.12
CA TYR A 10 2.67 12.24 -13.94
C TYR A 10 4.14 12.49 -13.67
N HIS A 11 4.44 12.84 -12.45
CA HIS A 11 5.81 12.90 -11.98
C HIS A 11 6.07 11.64 -11.15
N LEU A 12 6.82 10.71 -11.73
CA LEU A 12 7.17 9.48 -11.06
C LEU A 12 8.50 9.64 -10.33
N THR A 13 8.45 9.47 -9.02
CA THR A 13 9.64 9.44 -8.19
C THR A 13 9.75 8.06 -7.56
N SER A 14 10.85 7.39 -7.80
CA SER A 14 11.13 6.10 -7.19
C SER A 14 12.01 6.32 -5.96
N HIS A 15 11.53 5.85 -4.82
CA HIS A 15 12.30 5.83 -3.60
C HIS A 15 12.49 4.40 -3.15
N ARG A 16 13.72 4.03 -2.89
CA ARG A 16 14.04 2.78 -2.23
C ARG A 16 14.15 3.05 -0.74
N ALA A 17 13.24 2.49 0.02
CA ALA A 17 13.32 2.52 1.46
C ALA A 17 14.25 1.41 1.93
N GLU A 18 15.34 1.78 2.57
CA GLU A 18 16.25 0.84 3.21
C GLU A 18 16.12 0.99 4.72
N ASN A 19 16.13 -0.15 5.39
CA ASN A 19 16.04 -0.19 6.84
C ASN A 19 17.40 0.19 7.43
N ASP A 20 17.76 1.44 7.26
CA ASP A 20 19.01 1.98 7.75
C ASP A 20 18.86 2.61 9.14
N THR A 21 19.96 2.78 9.79
CA THR A 21 20.18 3.00 11.20
C THR A 21 19.76 4.35 11.76
N VAL A 22 19.09 5.21 11.03
CA VAL A 22 18.57 6.47 11.59
C VAL A 22 17.17 6.24 12.13
N ALA A 23 17.11 5.70 13.34
CA ALA A 23 15.84 5.50 14.00
C ALA A 23 15.37 6.79 14.64
N THR A 24 14.29 7.37 14.12
CA THR A 24 13.39 8.18 14.93
C THR A 24 12.39 7.23 15.61
N ASP A 25 11.72 7.67 16.64
CA ASP A 25 10.71 6.86 17.35
C ASP A 25 9.63 6.33 16.40
N GLU A 26 9.36 7.04 15.32
CA GLU A 26 8.40 6.65 14.28
C GLU A 26 8.92 5.51 13.40
N ILE A 27 10.23 5.41 13.22
CA ILE A 27 10.89 4.40 12.37
C ILE A 27 11.23 3.14 13.16
N VAL A 28 11.23 3.19 14.49
CA VAL A 28 11.56 2.06 15.37
C VAL A 28 10.60 0.86 15.18
N ILE A 29 9.41 1.10 14.65
CA ILE A 29 8.48 0.01 14.31
C ILE A 29 9.02 -0.83 13.14
N GLY A 30 10.06 -0.35 12.49
CA GLY A 30 11.01 -1.21 11.78
C GLY A 30 10.53 -1.80 10.49
N ASP A 31 9.63 -1.14 9.79
CA ASP A 31 9.27 -1.60 8.48
C ASP A 31 9.38 -0.50 7.43
N ASN A 32 9.67 -0.92 6.22
CA ASN A 32 9.82 -0.02 5.09
C ASN A 32 8.48 0.55 4.62
N ASP A 33 7.37 -0.10 4.94
CA ASP A 33 6.04 0.37 4.57
C ASP A 33 5.70 1.67 5.31
N THR A 34 5.92 1.70 6.62
CA THR A 34 5.72 2.91 7.42
C THR A 34 6.65 4.02 6.97
N LEU A 35 7.91 3.71 6.74
CA LEU A 35 8.88 4.69 6.24
C LEU A 35 8.43 5.27 4.88
N ALA A 36 7.98 4.43 3.97
CA ALA A 36 7.49 4.88 2.67
C ALA A 36 6.29 5.82 2.81
N ALA A 37 5.36 5.53 3.72
CA ALA A 37 4.22 6.39 3.98
C ALA A 37 4.63 7.74 4.58
N ILE A 38 5.59 7.75 5.48
CA ILE A 38 6.13 8.98 6.07
C ILE A 38 6.80 9.84 4.98
N VAL A 39 7.57 9.23 4.09
CA VAL A 39 8.19 9.94 2.96
C VAL A 39 7.11 10.50 2.03
N ALA A 40 6.10 9.70 1.69
CA ALA A 40 5.00 10.15 0.84
C ALA A 40 4.28 11.35 1.44
N ARG A 41 4.02 11.33 2.75
CA ARG A 41 3.44 12.45 3.48
C ARG A 41 4.35 13.68 3.42
N SER A 42 5.64 13.49 3.62
CA SER A 42 6.61 14.58 3.68
C SER A 42 6.78 15.31 2.35
N VAL A 43 6.65 14.59 1.24
CA VAL A 43 6.78 15.17 -0.11
C VAL A 43 5.43 15.55 -0.71
N HIS A 44 4.35 15.40 0.03
CA HIS A 44 2.97 15.64 -0.44
C HIS A 44 2.63 14.85 -1.69
N ALA A 45 2.97 13.56 -1.69
CA ALA A 45 2.69 12.67 -2.81
C ALA A 45 1.18 12.50 -2.99
N ASP A 46 0.75 12.39 -4.22
CA ASP A 46 -0.64 12.09 -4.56
C ASP A 46 -0.97 10.61 -4.39
N MET A 47 0.01 9.76 -4.62
CA MET A 47 -0.16 8.31 -4.54
C MET A 47 1.14 7.65 -4.05
N LEU A 48 0.97 6.65 -3.20
CA LEU A 48 2.03 5.74 -2.78
C LEU A 48 1.68 4.34 -3.28
N ILE A 49 2.59 3.70 -4.00
CA ILE A 49 2.42 2.32 -4.43
C ILE A 49 3.41 1.45 -3.66
N LEU A 50 2.88 0.51 -2.87
CA LEU A 50 3.67 -0.49 -2.19
C LEU A 50 3.68 -1.77 -3.02
N LEU A 51 4.83 -2.11 -3.55
CA LEU A 51 5.03 -3.38 -4.25
C LEU A 51 5.42 -4.44 -3.23
N SER A 52 4.69 -5.53 -3.22
CA SER A 52 4.82 -6.61 -2.25
C SER A 52 4.84 -7.96 -2.95
N ASP A 53 5.11 -9.00 -2.20
CA ASP A 53 4.98 -10.39 -2.64
C ASP A 53 3.53 -10.91 -2.57
N ILE A 54 2.61 -10.07 -2.09
CA ILE A 54 1.17 -10.39 -2.06
C ILE A 54 0.41 -9.50 -3.03
N ASP A 55 -0.78 -9.95 -3.43
CA ASP A 55 -1.62 -9.20 -4.38
C ASP A 55 -2.31 -7.99 -3.74
N GLY A 56 -2.55 -8.04 -2.44
CA GLY A 56 -3.26 -7.02 -1.69
C GLY A 56 -3.90 -7.60 -0.44
N LEU A 57 -4.95 -6.94 0.03
CA LEU A 57 -5.72 -7.37 1.21
C LEU A 57 -6.88 -8.26 0.79
N TYR A 58 -6.93 -9.46 1.34
CA TYR A 58 -8.02 -10.41 1.14
C TYR A 58 -9.03 -10.36 2.29
N THR A 59 -10.24 -10.79 2.03
CA THR A 59 -11.31 -10.88 3.06
C THR A 59 -11.00 -11.90 4.15
N ALA A 60 -10.13 -12.88 3.85
CA ALA A 60 -9.61 -13.87 4.78
C ALA A 60 -8.29 -14.39 4.22
N ASP A 61 -7.62 -15.28 4.94
CA ASP A 61 -6.38 -15.90 4.45
C ASP A 61 -6.69 -16.83 3.26
N PRO A 62 -6.23 -16.50 2.05
CA PRO A 62 -6.51 -17.31 0.87
C PRO A 62 -5.89 -18.71 0.91
N HIS A 63 -4.88 -18.93 1.76
CA HIS A 63 -4.26 -20.25 1.92
C HIS A 63 -5.16 -21.23 2.67
N THR A 64 -5.99 -20.73 3.57
CA THR A 64 -6.89 -21.54 4.41
C THR A 64 -8.36 -21.39 4.05
N HIS A 65 -8.72 -20.32 3.33
CA HIS A 65 -10.07 -19.98 2.94
C HIS A 65 -10.13 -19.78 1.42
N PRO A 66 -10.51 -20.85 0.66
CA PRO A 66 -10.58 -20.73 -0.81
C PRO A 66 -11.58 -19.68 -1.30
N GLU A 67 -12.56 -19.33 -0.48
CA GLU A 67 -13.55 -18.31 -0.79
C GLU A 67 -13.07 -16.88 -0.55
N ALA A 68 -11.86 -16.72 -0.03
CA ALA A 68 -11.30 -15.39 0.23
C ALA A 68 -11.19 -14.58 -1.07
N ALA A 69 -11.67 -13.34 -1.03
CA ALA A 69 -11.67 -12.44 -2.18
C ALA A 69 -10.77 -11.26 -1.92
N LEU A 70 -10.09 -10.79 -2.96
CA LEU A 70 -9.26 -9.60 -2.90
C LEU A 70 -10.15 -8.36 -2.77
N LEU A 71 -9.86 -7.53 -1.77
CA LEU A 71 -10.52 -6.24 -1.61
C LEU A 71 -9.84 -5.22 -2.53
N HIS A 72 -10.60 -4.67 -3.47
CA HIS A 72 -10.02 -3.72 -4.43
C HIS A 72 -9.99 -2.29 -3.90
N HIS A 73 -10.90 -1.95 -2.98
CA HIS A 73 -10.98 -0.60 -2.42
C HIS A 73 -11.28 -0.62 -0.93
N VAL A 74 -10.55 0.19 -0.18
CA VAL A 74 -10.73 0.38 1.26
C VAL A 74 -10.77 1.88 1.54
N ALA A 75 -11.91 2.37 2.02
CA ALA A 75 -12.09 3.80 2.29
C ALA A 75 -11.48 4.23 3.62
N ARG A 76 -11.41 3.33 4.58
CA ARG A 76 -10.83 3.58 5.90
C ARG A 76 -10.33 2.29 6.51
N VAL A 77 -9.32 2.40 7.37
CA VAL A 77 -8.81 1.27 8.13
C VAL A 77 -9.56 1.24 9.47
N ASP A 78 -10.66 0.53 9.48
CA ASP A 78 -11.48 0.32 10.68
C ASP A 78 -11.12 -0.99 11.40
N ASP A 79 -11.83 -1.29 12.48
CA ASP A 79 -11.57 -2.50 13.27
C ASP A 79 -11.76 -3.78 12.46
N HIS A 80 -12.73 -3.79 11.56
CA HIS A 80 -12.98 -4.93 10.67
C HIS A 80 -11.80 -5.19 9.73
N ILE A 81 -11.26 -4.13 9.14
CA ILE A 81 -10.08 -4.22 8.26
C ILE A 81 -8.85 -4.67 9.04
N ARG A 82 -8.65 -4.17 10.27
CA ARG A 82 -7.55 -4.61 11.12
C ARG A 82 -7.67 -6.07 11.52
N GLU A 83 -8.87 -6.53 11.79
CA GLU A 83 -9.14 -7.92 12.12
C GLU A 83 -8.82 -8.85 10.94
N ILE A 84 -9.25 -8.50 9.75
CA ILE A 84 -8.90 -9.20 8.51
C ILE A 84 -7.39 -9.28 8.34
N ALA A 85 -6.69 -8.19 8.52
CA ALA A 85 -5.23 -8.11 8.40
C ALA A 85 -4.51 -8.97 9.42
N GLY A 86 -5.01 -9.01 10.64
CA GLY A 86 -4.46 -9.86 11.70
C GLY A 86 -4.55 -11.34 11.37
N ILE A 87 -5.68 -11.77 10.83
CA ILE A 87 -5.87 -13.15 10.37
C ILE A 87 -4.92 -13.45 9.19
N SER A 88 -4.84 -12.55 8.23
CA SER A 88 -4.03 -12.74 7.02
C SER A 88 -2.53 -12.81 7.32
N SER A 89 -2.08 -12.15 8.37
CA SER A 89 -0.66 -12.07 8.72
C SER A 89 -0.22 -13.05 9.81
N SER A 90 -1.12 -13.89 10.30
CA SER A 90 -0.88 -14.74 11.46
C SER A 90 0.26 -15.75 11.28
N THR A 91 0.65 -16.05 10.07
CA THR A 91 1.67 -17.05 9.75
C THR A 91 3.00 -16.47 9.27
N GLN A 92 3.06 -15.17 9.10
CA GLN A 92 4.21 -14.58 8.43
C GLN A 92 4.92 -13.58 9.31
N GLY A 93 5.93 -13.80 9.93
CA GLY A 93 6.74 -12.92 10.72
C GLY A 93 6.57 -11.39 10.47
N THR A 94 7.52 -10.65 10.86
CA THR A 94 7.53 -9.18 10.87
C THR A 94 7.24 -8.57 9.49
N GLY A 95 6.44 -7.53 9.43
CA GLY A 95 6.21 -6.75 8.24
C GLY A 95 5.02 -7.19 7.40
N GLY A 96 4.12 -7.96 7.97
CA GLY A 96 2.92 -8.41 7.29
C GLY A 96 1.91 -7.30 6.99
N MET A 97 0.67 -7.70 6.76
CA MET A 97 -0.40 -6.77 6.38
C MET A 97 -0.63 -5.67 7.43
N VAL A 98 -0.37 -5.94 8.70
CA VAL A 98 -0.54 -4.96 9.78
C VAL A 98 0.30 -3.71 9.53
N THR A 99 1.55 -3.85 9.10
CA THR A 99 2.41 -2.71 8.80
C THR A 99 1.95 -1.95 7.56
N LYS A 100 1.41 -2.65 6.59
CA LYS A 100 0.82 -2.02 5.40
C LYS A 100 -0.44 -1.23 5.75
N LEU A 101 -1.26 -1.71 6.67
CA LEU A 101 -2.42 -0.97 7.16
C LEU A 101 -2.01 0.27 7.96
N HIS A 102 -0.92 0.18 8.72
CA HIS A 102 -0.37 1.35 9.41
C HIS A 102 0.06 2.42 8.41
N ALA A 103 0.75 2.01 7.34
CA ALA A 103 1.10 2.91 6.25
C ALA A 103 -0.15 3.52 5.59
N ALA A 104 -1.19 2.72 5.39
CA ALA A 104 -2.46 3.20 4.83
C ALA A 104 -3.12 4.26 5.72
N ASP A 105 -3.11 4.08 7.03
CA ASP A 105 -3.61 5.10 7.97
C ASP A 105 -2.88 6.44 7.81
N ILE A 106 -1.56 6.40 7.68
CA ILE A 106 -0.75 7.61 7.46
C ILE A 106 -1.16 8.29 6.15
N CYS A 107 -1.26 7.52 5.07
CA CYS A 107 -1.62 8.05 3.75
C CYS A 107 -3.04 8.62 3.74
N LEU A 108 -4.01 7.90 4.30
CA LEU A 108 -5.40 8.39 4.39
C LEU A 108 -5.48 9.67 5.22
N GLY A 109 -4.70 9.77 6.29
CA GLY A 109 -4.66 10.96 7.14
C GLY A 109 -4.13 12.21 6.45
N CYS A 110 -3.39 12.08 5.36
CA CYS A 110 -2.83 13.22 4.61
C CYS A 110 -3.37 13.36 3.19
N GLY A 111 -4.41 12.60 2.84
CA GLY A 111 -5.02 12.67 1.52
C GLY A 111 -4.21 12.02 0.40
N CYS A 112 -3.26 11.16 0.74
CA CYS A 112 -2.48 10.39 -0.21
C CYS A 112 -3.17 9.05 -0.49
N LYS A 113 -3.40 8.74 -1.75
CA LYS A 113 -3.91 7.43 -2.15
C LYS A 113 -2.79 6.38 -1.98
N MET A 114 -3.10 5.23 -1.41
CA MET A 114 -2.14 4.14 -1.30
C MET A 114 -2.65 2.90 -2.03
N VAL A 115 -1.77 2.26 -2.79
CA VAL A 115 -2.07 1.01 -3.50
C VAL A 115 -1.08 -0.05 -3.07
N ILE A 116 -1.59 -1.23 -2.71
CA ILE A 116 -0.78 -2.43 -2.53
C ILE A 116 -0.93 -3.29 -3.77
N ALA A 117 0.17 -3.66 -4.40
CA ALA A 117 0.16 -4.49 -5.59
C ALA A 117 1.31 -5.50 -5.56
N ASN A 118 1.18 -6.57 -6.35
CA ASN A 118 2.21 -7.58 -6.45
C ASN A 118 3.38 -7.06 -7.29
N GLY A 119 4.57 -7.03 -6.72
CA GLY A 119 5.79 -6.56 -7.36
C GLY A 119 6.40 -7.53 -8.36
N ASN A 120 5.95 -8.79 -8.37
CA ASN A 120 6.43 -9.79 -9.33
C ASN A 120 5.90 -9.53 -10.75
N ASN A 121 4.86 -8.72 -10.88
CA ASN A 121 4.33 -8.29 -12.17
C ASN A 121 4.55 -6.78 -12.34
N PRO A 122 5.62 -6.35 -13.01
CA PRO A 122 5.91 -4.93 -13.20
C PRO A 122 4.85 -4.19 -14.00
N GLY A 123 4.06 -4.89 -14.82
CA GLY A 123 2.94 -4.32 -15.55
C GLY A 123 1.87 -3.72 -14.65
N ASN A 124 1.80 -4.16 -13.38
CA ASN A 124 0.87 -3.59 -12.41
C ASN A 124 1.07 -2.09 -12.19
N LEU A 125 2.30 -1.60 -12.25
CA LEU A 125 2.57 -0.16 -12.13
C LEU A 125 1.90 0.64 -13.24
N TYR A 126 2.00 0.17 -14.46
CA TYR A 126 1.38 0.82 -15.62
C TYR A 126 -0.13 0.80 -15.50
N ASP A 127 -0.68 -0.35 -15.11
CA ASP A 127 -2.13 -0.51 -14.96
C ASP A 127 -2.69 0.42 -13.87
N ILE A 128 -1.99 0.55 -12.75
CA ILE A 128 -2.37 1.46 -11.68
C ILE A 128 -2.37 2.91 -12.16
N LEU A 129 -1.33 3.32 -12.90
CA LEU A 129 -1.21 4.68 -13.43
C LEU A 129 -2.25 4.98 -14.51
N GLU A 130 -2.71 3.96 -15.22
CA GLU A 130 -3.80 4.07 -16.20
C GLU A 130 -5.18 4.10 -15.54
N GLY A 131 -5.26 3.94 -14.23
CA GLY A 131 -6.53 3.94 -13.50
C GLY A 131 -7.23 2.59 -13.47
N LYS A 132 -6.56 1.53 -13.87
CA LYS A 132 -7.11 0.18 -13.78
C LYS A 132 -7.13 -0.31 -12.33
N THR A 133 -8.08 -1.19 -12.03
CA THR A 133 -8.19 -1.80 -10.71
C THR A 133 -7.17 -2.91 -10.57
N VAL A 134 -6.15 -2.66 -9.75
CA VAL A 134 -5.08 -3.62 -9.45
C VAL A 134 -4.82 -3.60 -7.95
N GLY A 135 -4.75 -4.77 -7.34
CA GLY A 135 -4.45 -4.88 -5.93
C GLY A 135 -5.53 -4.25 -5.04
N THR A 136 -5.09 -3.67 -3.94
CA THR A 136 -5.97 -2.98 -3.00
C THR A 136 -5.61 -1.49 -2.94
N THR A 137 -6.59 -0.64 -3.20
CA THR A 137 -6.45 0.82 -3.15
C THR A 137 -7.10 1.36 -1.88
N PHE A 138 -6.33 2.12 -1.12
CA PHE A 138 -6.80 2.84 0.06
C PHE A 138 -7.00 4.31 -0.32
N SER A 139 -8.23 4.75 -0.31
CA SER A 139 -8.60 6.11 -0.70
C SER A 139 -9.95 6.47 -0.09
N GLU A 140 -10.10 7.69 0.39
CA GLU A 140 -11.40 8.19 0.87
C GLU A 140 -12.40 8.37 -0.26
N GLU A 141 -11.91 8.60 -1.47
CA GLU A 141 -12.75 8.76 -2.65
C GLU A 141 -13.25 7.41 -3.14
N ARG A 142 -14.53 7.33 -3.41
CA ARG A 142 -15.09 6.16 -4.10
C ARG A 142 -14.65 6.20 -5.56
N LEU A 143 -14.11 5.11 -5.97
CA LEU A 143 -13.79 4.91 -7.38
C LEU A 143 -15.07 4.71 -8.20
#